data_a8dc3dbd8003fa4043e2cd7005d234aa
#
_entry.id   a8dc3dbd8003fa4043e2cd7005d234aa
#
_cell.length_a   1.000
_cell.length_b   1.000
_cell.length_c   1.000
_cell.angle_alpha   90.00
_cell.angle_beta   90.00
_cell.angle_gamma   90.00
#
_symmetry.space_group_name_H-M   'P 1'
#
loop_
_entity.id
_entity.type
_entity.pdbx_description
1 polymer ?
#
loop_
_entity_poly.entity_id
_entity_poly.type
_entity_poly.pdbx_seq_one_letter_code
_entity_poly.pdbx_strand_id
1 'polypeptide(L)'
;MNGRDYWFLSEQDFDRRVAEGEFVEHAVYAGNRYGTLRSELERPARGIVLEIDLQGARQVRESLPEAVQIFIEPPSLEDLRRRLVGRGSDSPEQIRERLAVAPQELAAKEEFGYRVVNDDVERALAELEELAATMCPPPPAEPTS
;
A
#
# COMPACT_ATOMS: atom_id res chain seq x y z
N MET A 1 -10.62 14.73 0.81
CA MET A 1 -11.80 14.95 1.66
C MET A 1 -11.52 14.47 3.06
N ASN A 2 -11.72 15.33 4.04
CA ASN A 2 -11.40 14.97 5.41
C ASN A 2 -12.33 13.87 5.93
N GLY A 3 -11.78 12.84 6.55
CA GLY A 3 -12.53 11.73 7.12
C GLY A 3 -13.05 10.71 6.12
N ARG A 4 -12.81 10.87 4.85
CA ARG A 4 -13.24 9.93 3.82
C ARG A 4 -12.07 9.18 3.20
N ASP A 5 -11.15 9.91 2.56
CA ASP A 5 -9.95 9.32 1.96
C ASP A 5 -8.72 9.66 2.79
N TYR A 6 -8.68 10.88 3.35
CA TYR A 6 -7.57 11.37 4.14
C TYR A 6 -8.09 12.16 5.34
N TRP A 7 -7.33 12.12 6.43
CA TRP A 7 -7.53 12.99 7.57
C TRP A 7 -6.49 14.09 7.53
N PHE A 8 -6.94 15.35 7.51
CA PHE A 8 -6.06 16.50 7.50
C PHE A 8 -5.73 16.88 8.94
N LEU A 9 -4.46 16.72 9.30
CA LEU A 9 -3.95 17.03 10.63
C LEU A 9 -2.95 18.18 10.54
N SER A 10 -2.88 18.99 11.57
CA SER A 10 -1.78 19.93 11.71
C SER A 10 -0.47 19.16 11.94
N GLU A 11 0.67 19.81 11.68
CA GLU A 11 1.96 19.17 11.93
C GLU A 11 2.13 18.80 13.40
N GLN A 12 1.65 19.65 14.30
CA GLN A 12 1.71 19.37 15.73
C GLN A 12 0.88 18.14 16.11
N ASP A 13 -0.33 18.03 15.58
CA ASP A 13 -1.17 16.86 15.82
C ASP A 13 -0.57 15.60 15.25
N PHE A 14 0.04 15.70 14.06
CA PHE A 14 0.71 14.57 13.44
C PHE A 14 1.87 14.09 14.30
N ASP A 15 2.72 15.01 14.74
CA ASP A 15 3.86 14.68 15.61
C ASP A 15 3.41 14.05 16.93
N ARG A 16 2.35 14.56 17.52
CA ARG A 16 1.79 14.01 18.75
C ARG A 16 1.32 12.57 18.54
N ARG A 17 0.61 12.31 17.45
CA ARG A 17 0.09 10.98 17.13
C ARG A 17 1.21 9.99 16.80
N VAL A 18 2.27 10.44 16.15
CA VAL A 18 3.46 9.61 15.93
C VAL A 18 4.10 9.24 17.27
N ALA A 19 4.27 10.21 18.16
CA ALA A 19 4.87 9.98 19.47
C ALA A 19 4.03 9.05 20.35
N GLU A 20 2.71 9.09 20.21
CA GLU A 20 1.79 8.24 20.97
C GLU A 20 1.58 6.86 20.32
N GLY A 21 2.21 6.59 19.18
CA GLY A 21 2.10 5.30 18.51
C GLY A 21 0.76 5.05 17.86
N GLU A 22 0.03 6.09 17.50
CA GLU A 22 -1.30 5.97 16.90
C GLU A 22 -1.27 5.60 15.42
N PHE A 23 -0.11 5.72 14.75
CA PHE A 23 0.03 5.34 13.35
C PHE A 23 0.57 3.92 13.20
N VAL A 24 -0.03 3.15 12.30
CA VAL A 24 0.52 1.85 11.86
C VAL A 24 1.71 2.07 10.95
N GLU A 25 1.62 3.10 10.10
CA GLU A 25 2.69 3.55 9.25
C GLU A 25 2.52 5.05 8.99
N HIS A 26 3.62 5.72 8.69
CA HIS A 26 3.61 7.11 8.26
C HIS A 26 4.81 7.38 7.35
N ALA A 27 4.66 8.33 6.44
CA ALA A 27 5.70 8.66 5.47
C ALA A 27 5.58 10.10 4.99
N VAL A 28 6.63 10.58 4.34
CA VAL A 28 6.64 11.88 3.68
C VAL A 28 6.63 11.64 2.17
N TYR A 29 5.72 12.30 1.47
CA TYR A 29 5.65 12.25 0.03
C TYR A 29 5.36 13.64 -0.52
N ALA A 30 6.20 14.09 -1.45
CA ALA A 30 6.07 15.41 -2.08
C ALA A 30 5.98 16.55 -1.06
N GLY A 31 6.74 16.46 0.04
CA GLY A 31 6.77 17.47 1.09
C GLY A 31 5.62 17.41 2.09
N ASN A 32 4.68 16.49 1.90
CA ASN A 32 3.56 16.28 2.80
C ASN A 32 3.71 14.99 3.60
N ARG A 33 3.15 14.99 4.79
CA ARG A 33 3.19 13.83 5.69
C ARG A 33 1.87 13.08 5.61
N TYR A 34 1.96 11.77 5.47
CA TYR A 34 0.81 10.86 5.36
C TYR A 34 0.98 9.71 6.35
N GLY A 35 -0.13 9.13 6.74
CA GLY A 35 -0.08 7.97 7.60
C GLY A 35 -1.43 7.28 7.72
N THR A 36 -1.39 6.05 8.22
CA THR A 36 -2.57 5.25 8.49
C THR A 36 -2.72 5.09 10.01
N LEU A 37 -3.84 5.54 10.54
CA LEU A 37 -4.13 5.43 11.96
C LEU A 37 -4.58 4.02 12.32
N ARG A 38 -4.16 3.53 13.49
CA ARG A 38 -4.60 2.22 14.00
C ARG A 38 -6.11 2.16 14.13
N SER A 39 -6.74 3.26 14.53
CA SER A 39 -8.19 3.34 14.66
C SER A 39 -8.93 3.05 13.36
N GLU A 40 -8.32 3.35 12.23
CA GLU A 40 -8.90 3.05 10.92
C GLU A 40 -8.98 1.55 10.65
N LEU A 41 -8.07 0.77 11.24
CA LEU A 41 -8.03 -0.68 11.08
C LEU A 41 -9.00 -1.40 12.00
N GLU A 42 -9.56 -0.69 12.97
CA GLU A 42 -10.52 -1.24 13.93
C GLU A 42 -11.96 -1.20 13.43
N ARG A 43 -12.19 -0.62 12.26
CA ARG A 43 -13.53 -0.56 11.69
C ARG A 43 -14.05 -1.96 11.36
N PRO A 44 -15.35 -2.23 11.64
CA PRO A 44 -15.92 -3.53 11.30
C PRO A 44 -15.85 -3.79 9.79
N ALA A 45 -15.14 -4.85 9.40
CA ALA A 45 -14.97 -5.22 8.01
C ALA A 45 -14.46 -6.66 7.92
N ARG A 46 -14.68 -7.30 6.77
CA ARG A 46 -14.10 -8.63 6.49
C ARG A 46 -12.60 -8.57 6.35
N GLY A 47 -12.10 -7.43 5.94
CA GLY A 47 -10.68 -7.16 5.79
C GLY A 47 -10.49 -5.72 5.38
N ILE A 48 -9.28 -5.23 5.55
CA ILE A 48 -8.90 -3.87 5.16
C ILE A 48 -7.69 -3.97 4.26
N VAL A 49 -7.75 -3.29 3.12
CA VAL A 49 -6.66 -3.24 2.16
C VAL A 49 -5.96 -1.89 2.30
N LEU A 50 -4.65 -1.93 2.44
CA LEU A 50 -3.82 -0.73 2.46
C LEU A 50 -2.97 -0.70 1.19
N GLU A 51 -2.97 0.43 0.52
CA GLU A 51 -2.09 0.70 -0.61
C GLU A 51 -1.00 1.63 -0.14
N ILE A 52 0.19 1.08 0.10
CA ILE A 52 1.30 1.81 0.71
C ILE A 52 2.60 1.51 -0.03
N ASP A 53 3.59 2.37 0.17
CA ASP A 53 4.91 2.18 -0.43
C ASP A 53 5.76 1.20 0.39
N LEU A 54 6.99 0.97 -0.06
CA LEU A 54 7.91 0.03 0.60
C LEU A 54 8.21 0.44 2.04
N GLN A 55 8.41 1.73 2.28
CA GLN A 55 8.68 2.24 3.62
C GLN A 55 7.50 1.97 4.56
N GLY A 56 6.29 2.24 4.09
CA GLY A 56 5.07 1.96 4.84
C GLY A 56 4.87 0.47 5.08
N ALA A 57 5.16 -0.37 4.08
CA ALA A 57 5.06 -1.82 4.22
C ALA A 57 5.99 -2.36 5.30
N ARG A 58 7.21 -1.84 5.39
CA ARG A 58 8.16 -2.23 6.42
C ARG A 58 7.69 -1.83 7.81
N GLN A 59 7.10 -0.65 7.95
CA GLN A 59 6.51 -0.19 9.21
C GLN A 59 5.33 -1.08 9.63
N VAL A 60 4.46 -1.42 8.71
CA VAL A 60 3.32 -2.30 8.98
C VAL A 60 3.81 -3.68 9.42
N ARG A 61 4.88 -4.19 8.81
CA ARG A 61 5.45 -5.47 9.19
C ARG A 61 5.90 -5.49 10.66
N GLU A 62 6.45 -4.39 11.13
CA GLU A 62 6.86 -4.25 12.54
C GLU A 62 5.65 -4.05 13.46
N SER A 63 4.68 -3.24 13.04
CA SER A 63 3.51 -2.89 13.86
C SER A 63 2.45 -3.96 13.88
N LEU A 64 2.26 -4.65 12.76
CA LEU A 64 1.23 -5.67 12.55
C LEU A 64 1.84 -6.88 11.84
N PRO A 65 2.61 -7.72 12.56
CA PRO A 65 3.27 -8.88 11.94
C PRO A 65 2.32 -9.86 11.26
N GLU A 66 1.05 -9.88 11.68
CA GLU A 66 0.03 -10.75 11.10
C GLU A 66 -0.52 -10.24 9.76
N ALA A 67 -0.22 -9.01 9.39
CA ALA A 67 -0.69 -8.45 8.12
C ALA A 67 -0.05 -9.19 6.95
N VAL A 68 -0.88 -9.50 5.95
CA VAL A 68 -0.40 -10.13 4.72
C VAL A 68 0.04 -9.04 3.76
N GLN A 69 1.23 -9.19 3.21
CA GLN A 69 1.80 -8.21 2.30
C GLN A 69 1.97 -8.81 0.91
N ILE A 70 1.48 -8.08 -0.08
CA ILE A 70 1.54 -8.47 -1.49
C ILE A 70 2.37 -7.42 -2.22
N PHE A 71 3.41 -7.84 -2.91
CA PHE A 71 4.23 -6.98 -3.75
C PHE A 71 3.68 -7.01 -5.18
N ILE A 72 3.35 -5.84 -5.70
CA ILE A 72 2.90 -5.71 -7.10
C ILE A 72 4.07 -5.15 -7.89
N GLU A 73 4.56 -5.93 -8.85
CA GLU A 73 5.73 -5.54 -9.63
C GLU A 73 5.39 -5.32 -11.10
N PRO A 74 6.05 -4.35 -11.77
CA PRO A 74 5.94 -4.25 -13.22
C PRO A 74 6.65 -5.44 -13.88
N PRO A 75 6.28 -5.82 -15.12
CA PRO A 75 6.95 -6.92 -15.82
C PRO A 75 8.42 -6.63 -16.11
N SER A 76 8.77 -5.35 -16.26
CA SER A 76 10.16 -4.90 -16.44
C SER A 76 10.32 -3.44 -16.05
N LEU A 77 11.58 -3.00 -15.88
CA LEU A 77 11.88 -1.59 -15.64
C LEU A 77 11.51 -0.72 -16.84
N GLU A 78 11.64 -1.26 -18.05
CA GLU A 78 11.26 -0.55 -19.26
C GLU A 78 9.76 -0.32 -19.33
N ASP A 79 8.95 -1.29 -18.96
CA ASP A 79 7.50 -1.13 -18.87
C ASP A 79 7.13 -0.11 -17.81
N LEU A 80 7.82 -0.09 -16.68
CA LEU A 80 7.61 0.92 -15.65
C LEU A 80 7.87 2.30 -16.21
N ARG A 81 8.97 2.48 -16.93
CA ARG A 81 9.31 3.74 -17.58
C ARG A 81 8.22 4.18 -18.55
N ARG A 82 7.76 3.28 -19.42
CA ARG A 82 6.70 3.58 -20.38
C ARG A 82 5.42 4.02 -19.70
N ARG A 83 5.05 3.37 -18.61
CA ARG A 83 3.85 3.72 -17.85
C ARG A 83 3.97 5.07 -17.19
N LEU A 84 5.12 5.40 -16.62
CA LEU A 84 5.37 6.71 -16.01
C LEU A 84 5.31 7.83 -17.02
N VAL A 85 5.94 7.64 -18.19
CA VAL A 85 5.91 8.62 -19.28
C VAL A 85 4.50 8.74 -19.83
N GLY A 86 3.81 7.62 -20.04
CA GLY A 86 2.47 7.59 -20.63
C GLY A 86 1.40 8.26 -19.78
N ARG A 87 1.57 8.29 -18.45
CA ARG A 87 0.62 8.97 -17.56
C ARG A 87 0.61 10.49 -17.76
N GLY A 88 1.75 11.07 -18.11
CA GLY A 88 1.86 12.50 -18.31
C GLY A 88 1.71 13.35 -17.06
N SER A 89 1.57 12.73 -15.89
CA SER A 89 1.38 13.44 -14.62
C SER A 89 2.66 13.77 -13.89
N ASP A 90 3.77 13.13 -14.26
CA ASP A 90 5.07 13.34 -13.64
C ASP A 90 6.00 14.14 -14.55
N SER A 91 6.82 15.01 -13.96
CA SER A 91 7.87 15.72 -14.68
C SER A 91 9.00 14.75 -15.05
N PRO A 92 9.86 15.10 -16.03
CA PRO A 92 11.02 14.27 -16.37
C PRO A 92 11.94 14.01 -15.17
N GLU A 93 12.06 14.97 -14.25
CA GLU A 93 12.86 14.79 -13.03
C GLU A 93 12.24 13.77 -12.08
N GLN A 94 10.93 13.84 -11.91
CA GLN A 94 10.19 12.89 -11.08
C GLN A 94 10.29 11.47 -11.64
N ILE A 95 10.20 11.33 -12.97
CA ILE A 95 10.35 10.03 -13.64
C ILE A 95 11.74 9.47 -13.38
N ARG A 96 12.78 10.30 -13.50
CA ARG A 96 14.16 9.87 -13.24
C ARG A 96 14.35 9.43 -11.80
N GLU A 97 13.80 10.16 -10.84
CA GLU A 97 13.89 9.82 -9.42
C GLU A 97 13.21 8.47 -9.14
N ARG A 98 12.03 8.24 -9.68
CA ARG A 98 11.31 6.98 -9.52
C ARG A 98 12.07 5.81 -10.15
N LEU A 99 12.64 6.01 -11.33
CA LEU A 99 13.42 4.98 -12.00
C LEU A 99 14.75 4.70 -11.28
N ALA A 100 15.31 5.68 -10.63
CA ALA A 100 16.54 5.51 -9.86
C ALA A 100 16.35 4.63 -8.63
N VAL A 101 15.18 4.71 -7.98
CA VAL A 101 14.88 3.90 -6.79
C VAL A 101 14.22 2.55 -7.13
N ALA A 102 13.68 2.41 -8.31
CA ALA A 102 12.97 1.20 -8.72
C ALA A 102 13.78 -0.10 -8.58
N PRO A 103 15.08 -0.15 -8.94
CA PRO A 103 15.86 -1.37 -8.73
C PRO A 103 15.94 -1.80 -7.27
N GLN A 104 16.05 -0.86 -6.33
CA GLN A 104 16.05 -1.17 -4.91
C GLN A 104 14.69 -1.66 -4.42
N GLU A 105 13.62 -1.04 -4.91
CA GLU A 105 12.27 -1.47 -4.59
C GLU A 105 11.99 -2.87 -5.13
N LEU A 106 12.42 -3.15 -6.36
CA LEU A 106 12.25 -4.48 -6.95
C LEU A 106 13.07 -5.54 -6.21
N ALA A 107 14.27 -5.20 -5.74
CA ALA A 107 15.07 -6.10 -4.94
C ALA A 107 14.38 -6.46 -3.62
N ALA A 108 13.59 -5.54 -3.08
CA ALA A 108 12.86 -5.73 -1.84
C ALA A 108 11.69 -6.73 -1.97
N LYS A 109 11.33 -7.16 -3.18
CA LYS A 109 10.24 -8.13 -3.38
C LYS A 109 10.46 -9.44 -2.61
N GLU A 110 11.71 -9.78 -2.33
CA GLU A 110 12.04 -10.97 -1.54
C GLU A 110 11.55 -10.89 -0.09
N GLU A 111 11.27 -9.69 0.40
CA GLU A 111 10.72 -9.48 1.74
C GLU A 111 9.24 -9.81 1.86
N PHE A 112 8.55 -9.99 0.73
CA PHE A 112 7.10 -10.16 0.68
C PHE A 112 6.73 -11.61 0.48
N GLY A 113 5.67 -12.05 1.16
CA GLY A 113 5.19 -13.42 1.05
C GLY A 113 4.50 -13.72 -0.27
N TYR A 114 3.95 -12.71 -0.91
CA TYR A 114 3.21 -12.86 -2.16
C TYR A 114 3.66 -11.81 -3.16
N ARG A 115 3.67 -12.19 -4.42
CA ARG A 115 4.06 -11.30 -5.52
C ARG A 115 3.07 -11.45 -6.68
N VAL A 116 2.66 -10.32 -7.24
CA VAL A 116 1.80 -10.29 -8.41
C VAL A 116 2.48 -9.43 -9.47
N VAL A 117 2.66 -9.98 -10.66
CA VAL A 117 3.24 -9.23 -11.78
C VAL A 117 2.12 -8.51 -12.52
N ASN A 118 2.23 -7.20 -12.63
CA ASN A 118 1.25 -6.36 -13.30
C ASN A 118 1.58 -6.20 -14.79
N ASP A 119 1.58 -7.31 -15.53
CA ASP A 119 1.77 -7.33 -16.98
C ASP A 119 0.43 -7.22 -17.72
N ASP A 120 -0.60 -7.85 -17.19
CA ASP A 120 -1.97 -7.79 -17.69
C ASP A 120 -2.87 -7.42 -16.51
N VAL A 121 -3.58 -6.31 -16.64
CA VAL A 121 -4.40 -5.77 -15.54
C VAL A 121 -5.48 -6.74 -15.12
N GLU A 122 -6.16 -7.38 -16.08
CA GLU A 122 -7.23 -8.32 -15.76
C GLU A 122 -6.70 -9.54 -15.02
N ARG A 123 -5.57 -10.09 -15.47
CA ARG A 123 -4.95 -11.23 -14.81
C ARG A 123 -4.43 -10.87 -13.42
N ALA A 124 -3.75 -9.74 -13.29
CA ALA A 124 -3.24 -9.28 -12.00
C ALA A 124 -4.39 -9.04 -10.99
N LEU A 125 -5.47 -8.43 -11.47
CA LEU A 125 -6.66 -8.21 -10.64
C LEU A 125 -7.27 -9.52 -10.18
N ALA A 126 -7.36 -10.51 -11.08
CA ALA A 126 -7.89 -11.82 -10.74
C ALA A 126 -7.03 -12.52 -9.68
N GLU A 127 -5.71 -12.43 -9.78
CA GLU A 127 -4.80 -12.97 -8.76
C GLU A 127 -5.00 -12.29 -7.40
N LEU A 128 -5.14 -10.95 -7.40
CA LEU A 128 -5.39 -10.21 -6.17
C LEU A 128 -6.74 -10.57 -5.54
N GLU A 129 -7.76 -10.73 -6.35
CA GLU A 129 -9.08 -11.14 -5.87
C GLU A 129 -9.04 -12.53 -5.25
N GLU A 130 -8.34 -13.45 -5.88
CA GLU A 130 -8.17 -14.81 -5.38
C GLU A 130 -7.41 -14.83 -4.04
N LEU A 131 -6.32 -14.08 -3.94
CA LEU A 131 -5.59 -13.95 -2.68
C LEU A 131 -6.45 -13.32 -1.59
N ALA A 132 -7.19 -12.27 -1.91
CA ALA A 132 -8.07 -11.61 -0.95
C ALA A 132 -9.17 -12.54 -0.46
N ALA A 133 -9.77 -13.33 -1.35
CA ALA A 133 -10.80 -14.31 -0.99
C ALA A 133 -10.26 -15.40 -0.06
N THR A 134 -9.00 -15.81 -0.27
CA THR A 134 -8.35 -16.81 0.58
C THR A 134 -8.05 -16.26 1.97
N MET A 135 -7.59 -15.01 2.05
CA MET A 135 -7.16 -14.37 3.29
C MET A 135 -8.33 -13.79 4.09
N CYS A 136 -9.37 -13.35 3.41
CA CYS A 136 -10.55 -12.74 4.02
C CYS A 136 -11.80 -13.52 3.58
N PRO A 137 -11.95 -14.77 4.00
CA PRO A 137 -13.09 -15.58 3.58
C PRO A 137 -14.41 -14.95 4.03
N PRO A 138 -15.50 -15.19 3.29
CA PRO A 138 -16.80 -14.70 3.71
C PRO A 138 -17.19 -15.34 5.05
N PRO A 139 -17.99 -14.64 5.86
CA PRO A 139 -18.46 -15.21 7.12
C PRO A 139 -19.27 -16.49 6.82
N PRO A 140 -19.25 -17.46 7.74
CA PRO A 140 -20.06 -18.67 7.57
C PRO A 140 -21.54 -18.30 7.38
N ALA A 141 -22.22 -19.05 6.53
CA ALA A 141 -23.65 -18.82 6.29
C ALA A 141 -24.40 -18.92 7.61
N GLU A 142 -25.28 -17.96 7.88
CA GLU A 142 -26.11 -18.03 9.05
C GLU A 142 -27.03 -19.24 8.93
N PRO A 143 -27.23 -19.97 10.04
CA PRO A 143 -28.13 -21.10 10.00
C PRO A 143 -29.54 -20.60 9.68
N THR A 144 -30.14 -21.15 8.64
CA THR A 144 -31.55 -20.88 8.30
C THR A 144 -32.43 -21.41 9.42
N SER A 145 -33.12 -20.53 10.05
CA SER A 145 -34.12 -20.91 11.07
C SER A 145 -35.38 -21.44 10.45
#